data_22193364780e1ff978448e710004ace6
#
_entry.id   22193364780e1ff978448e710004ace6
#
_cell.length_a   1.000
_cell.length_b   1.000
_cell.length_c   1.000
_cell.angle_alpha   90.00
_cell.angle_beta   90.00
_cell.angle_gamma   90.00
#
_symmetry.space_group_name_H-M   'P 1'
#
loop_
_entity.id
_entity.type
_entity.pdbx_description
1 polymer ?
#
loop_
_entity_poly.entity_id
_entity_poly.type
_entity_poly.pdbx_seq_one_letter_code
_entity_poly.pdbx_strand_id
1 'polypeptide(L)'
;VYIGAEVEAGDVLVGKVTPKGETQLTPEEKLLRAIFGEKASDVKDTSLRVPSGMSGTVIDVQVFTREGIERDKRAQQIIDDELRRYKTDLHDQLRIVEADAFERISRMLLGKVANGGPKKLAKGTKITKEYLDDVERHSWFDIRLAADEAQAQLEQLKDGLAQKRTEFDAAYEEKKRKLTSGDELPPGVQKMVKVYLAVKRRLQPGDKMAGRHGNKGVISKIVPVEDMPHLSLIHI
;
A
#
# COMPACT_ATOMS: atom_id res chain seq x y z
N VAL A 1 1.72 17.96 -4.08
CA VAL A 1 1.43 17.44 -2.73
C VAL A 1 2.09 16.07 -2.60
N TYR A 2 2.61 15.71 -1.44
CA TYR A 2 3.24 14.42 -1.14
C TYR A 2 2.59 13.81 0.13
N ILE A 3 2.73 12.50 0.28
CA ILE A 3 2.20 11.79 1.46
C ILE A 3 2.93 12.29 2.71
N GLY A 4 2.17 12.69 3.75
CA GLY A 4 2.69 13.29 4.97
C GLY A 4 2.75 14.83 4.95
N ALA A 5 2.38 15.49 3.84
CA ALA A 5 2.31 16.94 3.79
C ALA A 5 1.13 17.46 4.62
N GLU A 6 1.37 18.47 5.44
CA GLU A 6 0.32 19.24 6.10
C GLU A 6 -0.23 20.26 5.10
N VAL A 7 -1.54 20.38 5.04
CA VAL A 7 -2.25 21.30 4.13
C VAL A 7 -3.27 22.12 4.89
N GLU A 8 -3.36 23.39 4.49
CA GLU A 8 -4.27 24.38 5.05
C GLU A 8 -5.27 24.88 3.99
N ALA A 9 -6.29 25.62 4.45
CA ALA A 9 -7.29 26.20 3.58
C ALA A 9 -6.65 27.08 2.50
N GLY A 10 -6.96 26.81 1.22
CA GLY A 10 -6.42 27.53 0.05
C GLY A 10 -5.23 26.86 -0.62
N ASP A 11 -4.57 25.90 0.02
CA ASP A 11 -3.46 25.14 -0.59
C ASP A 11 -3.92 24.34 -1.81
N VAL A 12 -3.03 24.23 -2.80
CA VAL A 12 -3.31 23.48 -4.04
C VAL A 12 -3.07 22.00 -3.80
N LEU A 13 -4.13 21.22 -3.90
CA LEU A 13 -4.07 19.74 -3.85
C LEU A 13 -3.72 19.16 -5.22
N VAL A 14 -4.42 19.59 -6.27
CA VAL A 14 -4.21 19.15 -7.64
C VAL A 14 -4.20 20.36 -8.56
N GLY A 15 -3.08 20.60 -9.24
CA GLY A 15 -2.94 21.64 -10.24
C GLY A 15 -3.73 21.29 -11.50
N LYS A 16 -4.56 22.24 -11.97
CA LYS A 16 -5.30 22.12 -13.21
C LYS A 16 -5.39 23.47 -13.88
N VAL A 17 -5.09 23.50 -15.18
CA VAL A 17 -5.32 24.66 -16.02
C VAL A 17 -6.31 24.33 -17.12
N THR A 18 -7.19 25.26 -17.44
CA THR A 18 -8.17 25.12 -18.51
C THR A 18 -8.00 26.25 -19.52
N PRO A 19 -8.13 25.98 -20.84
CA PRO A 19 -8.09 27.05 -21.83
C PRO A 19 -9.26 28.03 -21.60
N LYS A 20 -8.98 29.33 -21.72
CA LYS A 20 -10.00 30.37 -21.71
C LYS A 20 -10.65 30.42 -23.08
N GLY A 21 -11.97 30.21 -23.16
CA GLY A 21 -12.75 30.52 -24.36
C GLY A 21 -12.91 32.03 -24.52
N GLU A 22 -13.10 32.49 -25.76
CA GLU A 22 -13.28 33.94 -26.07
C GLU A 22 -14.39 34.61 -25.27
N THR A 23 -15.41 33.85 -24.86
CA THR A 23 -16.53 34.35 -24.05
C THR A 23 -16.22 34.57 -22.57
N GLN A 24 -15.11 34.03 -22.09
CA GLN A 24 -14.70 34.12 -20.68
C GLN A 24 -13.64 35.18 -20.40
N LEU A 25 -13.21 35.91 -21.45
CA LEU A 25 -12.26 37.00 -21.30
C LEU A 25 -12.98 38.22 -20.71
N THR A 26 -12.37 38.84 -19.69
CA THR A 26 -12.83 40.14 -19.21
C THR A 26 -12.64 41.20 -20.30
N PRO A 27 -13.44 42.33 -20.25
CA PRO A 27 -13.25 43.43 -21.22
C PRO A 27 -11.84 43.96 -21.26
N GLU A 28 -11.13 43.98 -20.13
CA GLU A 28 -9.74 44.42 -19.99
C GLU A 28 -8.78 43.43 -20.66
N GLU A 29 -8.99 42.11 -20.49
CA GLU A 29 -8.19 41.07 -21.17
C GLU A 29 -8.43 41.09 -22.68
N LYS A 30 -9.62 41.34 -23.15
CA LYS A 30 -9.92 41.52 -24.59
C LYS A 30 -9.18 42.72 -25.16
N LEU A 31 -9.13 43.83 -24.42
CA LEU A 31 -8.40 45.04 -24.83
C LEU A 31 -6.88 44.78 -24.88
N LEU A 32 -6.34 44.14 -23.84
CA LEU A 32 -4.92 43.75 -23.79
C LEU A 32 -4.56 42.79 -24.93
N ARG A 33 -5.42 41.84 -25.25
CA ARG A 33 -5.22 40.94 -26.39
C ARG A 33 -5.25 41.65 -27.72
N ALA A 34 -6.09 42.64 -27.88
CA ALA A 34 -6.14 43.46 -29.09
C ALA A 34 -4.91 44.36 -29.25
N ILE A 35 -4.29 44.84 -28.16
CA ILE A 35 -3.15 45.75 -28.18
C ILE A 35 -1.81 44.97 -28.26
N PHE A 36 -1.66 43.89 -27.49
CA PHE A 36 -0.39 43.16 -27.32
C PHE A 36 -0.35 41.80 -28.03
N GLY A 37 -1.39 41.44 -28.78
CA GLY A 37 -1.51 40.15 -29.45
C GLY A 37 -1.72 38.98 -28.47
N GLU A 38 -1.45 37.74 -28.90
CA GLU A 38 -1.74 36.49 -28.18
C GLU A 38 -0.98 36.23 -26.85
N LYS A 39 -0.28 37.24 -26.32
CA LYS A 39 0.50 37.09 -25.09
C LYS A 39 -0.30 37.19 -23.78
N ALA A 40 -1.59 37.44 -23.83
CA ALA A 40 -2.45 37.30 -22.64
C ALA A 40 -2.64 35.81 -22.34
N SER A 41 -2.47 35.40 -21.09
CA SER A 41 -2.55 34.00 -20.66
C SER A 41 -3.84 33.32 -21.13
N ASP A 42 -3.72 32.40 -22.09
CA ASP A 42 -4.85 31.68 -22.69
C ASP A 42 -5.46 30.62 -21.76
N VAL A 43 -4.97 30.51 -20.54
CA VAL A 43 -5.36 29.47 -19.58
C VAL A 43 -5.84 30.11 -18.27
N LYS A 44 -6.87 29.47 -17.68
CA LYS A 44 -7.38 29.79 -16.36
C LYS A 44 -6.94 28.71 -15.37
N ASP A 45 -6.47 29.13 -14.20
CA ASP A 45 -6.20 28.21 -13.09
C ASP A 45 -7.55 27.68 -12.54
N THR A 46 -7.76 26.37 -12.65
CA THR A 46 -8.90 25.62 -12.13
C THR A 46 -8.45 24.55 -11.15
N SER A 47 -7.32 24.77 -10.50
CA SER A 47 -6.74 23.84 -9.53
C SER A 47 -7.71 23.53 -8.39
N LEU A 48 -7.69 22.28 -7.96
CA LEU A 48 -8.41 21.87 -6.75
C LEU A 48 -7.63 22.36 -5.53
N ARG A 49 -8.30 23.17 -4.71
CA ARG A 49 -7.74 23.73 -3.47
C ARG A 49 -8.46 23.17 -2.27
N VAL A 50 -7.77 23.18 -1.12
CA VAL A 50 -8.36 22.83 0.17
C VAL A 50 -9.49 23.82 0.49
N PRO A 51 -10.71 23.34 0.80
CA PRO A 51 -11.83 24.22 1.17
C PRO A 51 -11.54 25.02 2.43
N SER A 52 -12.22 26.18 2.56
CA SER A 52 -12.13 27.03 3.74
C SER A 52 -12.54 26.26 5.00
N GLY A 53 -11.79 26.43 6.08
CA GLY A 53 -12.06 25.77 7.37
C GLY A 53 -11.60 24.30 7.46
N MET A 54 -10.95 23.77 6.44
CA MET A 54 -10.30 22.45 6.48
C MET A 54 -8.78 22.60 6.60
N SER A 55 -8.19 21.80 7.44
CA SER A 55 -6.75 21.56 7.50
C SER A 55 -6.51 20.10 7.81
N GLY A 56 -5.41 19.53 7.35
CA GLY A 56 -5.14 18.12 7.58
C GLY A 56 -3.81 17.67 6.99
N THR A 57 -3.57 16.36 7.08
CA THR A 57 -2.36 15.73 6.55
C THR A 57 -2.73 14.83 5.40
N VAL A 58 -1.97 14.90 4.31
CA VAL A 58 -2.15 14.00 3.16
C VAL A 58 -1.69 12.60 3.54
N ILE A 59 -2.60 11.64 3.47
CA ILE A 59 -2.31 10.24 3.81
C ILE A 59 -2.10 9.37 2.58
N ASP A 60 -2.73 9.70 1.45
CA ASP A 60 -2.57 8.95 0.21
C ASP A 60 -2.84 9.82 -1.01
N VAL A 61 -2.21 9.49 -2.14
CA VAL A 61 -2.40 10.13 -3.44
C VAL A 61 -2.48 9.06 -4.52
N GLN A 62 -3.63 8.94 -5.16
CA GLN A 62 -3.89 7.98 -6.24
C GLN A 62 -4.09 8.71 -7.57
N VAL A 63 -3.36 8.28 -8.60
CA VAL A 63 -3.45 8.83 -9.94
C VAL A 63 -3.99 7.78 -10.90
N PHE A 64 -5.12 8.07 -11.52
CA PHE A 64 -5.77 7.25 -12.54
C PHE A 64 -5.56 7.88 -13.90
N THR A 65 -5.13 7.10 -14.88
CA THR A 65 -4.83 7.58 -16.24
C THR A 65 -5.49 6.65 -17.24
N ARG A 66 -6.21 7.24 -18.22
CA ARG A 66 -6.82 6.45 -19.30
C ARG A 66 -5.75 5.73 -20.13
N GLU A 67 -6.08 4.56 -20.64
CA GLU A 67 -5.23 3.81 -21.55
C GLU A 67 -4.80 4.65 -22.78
N GLY A 68 -3.52 4.56 -23.15
CA GLY A 68 -2.96 5.29 -24.30
C GLY A 68 -2.48 6.72 -23.99
N ILE A 69 -2.60 7.19 -22.76
CA ILE A 69 -2.10 8.52 -22.33
C ILE A 69 -0.76 8.35 -21.62
N GLU A 70 0.22 9.18 -22.00
CA GLU A 70 1.50 9.22 -21.32
C GLU A 70 1.33 9.62 -19.83
N ARG A 71 2.03 8.89 -18.97
CA ARG A 71 2.06 9.16 -17.55
C ARG A 71 3.11 10.21 -17.22
N ASP A 72 2.76 11.13 -16.33
CA ASP A 72 3.71 12.10 -15.81
C ASP A 72 4.77 11.40 -14.94
N LYS A 73 5.95 12.01 -14.83
CA LYS A 73 7.03 11.52 -13.95
C LYS A 73 6.54 11.28 -12.52
N ARG A 74 5.63 12.14 -12.01
CA ARG A 74 5.06 12.01 -10.68
C ARG A 74 4.13 10.81 -10.55
N ALA A 75 3.27 10.58 -11.55
CA ALA A 75 2.41 9.41 -11.60
C ALA A 75 3.23 8.11 -11.64
N GLN A 76 4.30 8.10 -12.44
CA GLN A 76 5.22 6.96 -12.50
C GLN A 76 5.89 6.69 -11.14
N GLN A 77 6.37 7.74 -10.45
CA GLN A 77 6.95 7.59 -9.11
C GLN A 77 5.97 6.97 -8.11
N ILE A 78 4.70 7.40 -8.13
CA ILE A 78 3.66 6.86 -7.24
C ILE A 78 3.45 5.36 -7.51
N ILE A 79 3.39 4.96 -8.77
CA ILE A 79 3.25 3.54 -9.16
C ILE A 79 4.47 2.73 -8.75
N ASP A 80 5.67 3.25 -8.99
CA ASP A 80 6.92 2.57 -8.63
C ASP A 80 7.05 2.40 -7.11
N ASP A 81 6.64 3.41 -6.33
CA ASP A 81 6.62 3.32 -4.86
C ASP A 81 5.59 2.31 -4.36
N GLU A 82 4.40 2.26 -4.96
CA GLU A 82 3.38 1.26 -4.62
C GLU A 82 3.87 -0.17 -4.96
N LEU A 83 4.46 -0.37 -6.13
CA LEU A 83 5.02 -1.66 -6.54
C LEU A 83 6.17 -2.09 -5.62
N ARG A 84 7.01 -1.14 -5.19
CA ARG A 84 8.12 -1.42 -4.26
C ARG A 84 7.58 -1.89 -2.90
N ARG A 85 6.58 -1.21 -2.34
CA ARG A 85 5.93 -1.61 -1.09
C ARG A 85 5.32 -3.01 -1.22
N TYR A 86 4.54 -3.24 -2.28
CA TYR A 86 3.91 -4.54 -2.51
C TYR A 86 4.93 -5.68 -2.68
N LYS A 87 6.04 -5.41 -3.39
CA LYS A 87 7.14 -6.37 -3.52
C LYS A 87 7.78 -6.71 -2.16
N THR A 88 7.98 -5.70 -1.31
CA THR A 88 8.52 -5.90 0.04
C THR A 88 7.58 -6.75 0.88
N ASP A 89 6.28 -6.46 0.86
CA ASP A 89 5.26 -7.23 1.59
C ASP A 89 5.22 -8.70 1.14
N LEU A 90 5.23 -8.95 -0.18
CA LEU A 90 5.29 -10.32 -0.74
C LEU A 90 6.58 -11.05 -0.34
N HIS A 91 7.71 -10.36 -0.38
CA HIS A 91 8.98 -10.93 0.03
C HIS A 91 8.99 -11.30 1.52
N ASP A 92 8.44 -10.46 2.39
CA ASP A 92 8.32 -10.75 3.81
C ASP A 92 7.37 -11.92 4.08
N GLN A 93 6.25 -12.00 3.37
CA GLN A 93 5.34 -13.16 3.44
C GLN A 93 6.04 -14.45 2.99
N LEU A 94 6.75 -14.41 1.87
CA LEU A 94 7.50 -15.57 1.37
C LEU A 94 8.55 -16.01 2.38
N ARG A 95 9.29 -15.08 2.97
CA ARG A 95 10.30 -15.37 4.00
C ARG A 95 9.71 -16.08 5.22
N ILE A 96 8.50 -15.68 5.65
CA ILE A 96 7.79 -16.33 6.76
C ILE A 96 7.40 -17.77 6.38
N VAL A 97 6.83 -17.97 5.19
CA VAL A 97 6.45 -19.30 4.70
C VAL A 97 7.67 -20.21 4.54
N GLU A 98 8.76 -19.69 3.99
CA GLU A 98 10.02 -20.43 3.86
C GLU A 98 10.59 -20.80 5.23
N ALA A 99 10.59 -19.89 6.20
CA ALA A 99 11.10 -20.16 7.54
C ALA A 99 10.31 -21.29 8.23
N ASP A 100 8.97 -21.26 8.16
CA ASP A 100 8.11 -22.33 8.70
C ASP A 100 8.37 -23.68 7.99
N ALA A 101 8.45 -23.66 6.66
CA ALA A 101 8.74 -24.88 5.89
C ALA A 101 10.10 -25.46 6.24
N PHE A 102 11.16 -24.66 6.33
CA PHE A 102 12.48 -25.13 6.72
C PHE A 102 12.54 -25.61 8.18
N GLU A 103 11.77 -25.00 9.07
CA GLU A 103 11.66 -25.52 10.45
C GLU A 103 11.00 -26.91 10.48
N ARG A 104 9.91 -27.10 9.71
CA ARG A 104 9.27 -28.43 9.57
C ARG A 104 10.21 -29.45 8.97
N ILE A 105 10.94 -29.10 7.91
CA ILE A 105 11.94 -29.95 7.28
C ILE A 105 13.04 -30.32 8.28
N SER A 106 13.56 -29.37 9.04
CA SER A 106 14.56 -29.63 10.07
C SER A 106 14.07 -30.63 11.10
N ARG A 107 12.85 -30.46 11.64
CA ARG A 107 12.25 -31.41 12.59
C ARG A 107 12.08 -32.83 11.99
N MET A 108 11.73 -32.89 10.71
CA MET A 108 11.53 -34.16 10.00
C MET A 108 12.88 -34.87 9.70
N LEU A 109 13.92 -34.13 9.35
CA LEU A 109 15.24 -34.70 8.99
C LEU A 109 16.03 -35.13 10.21
N LEU A 110 15.90 -34.44 11.35
CA LEU A 110 16.66 -34.77 12.56
C LEU A 110 16.48 -36.21 13.02
N GLY A 111 17.59 -36.93 13.19
CA GLY A 111 17.61 -38.29 13.66
C GLY A 111 17.26 -39.38 12.61
N LYS A 112 16.85 -38.97 11.39
CA LYS A 112 16.59 -39.88 10.28
C LYS A 112 17.90 -40.37 9.68
N VAL A 113 17.83 -41.55 9.05
CA VAL A 113 18.96 -42.16 8.36
C VAL A 113 18.96 -41.72 6.91
N ALA A 114 20.07 -41.17 6.45
CA ALA A 114 20.25 -40.74 5.07
C ALA A 114 20.82 -41.86 4.19
N ASN A 115 20.36 -41.93 2.94
CA ASN A 115 20.92 -42.74 1.88
C ASN A 115 21.95 -41.99 1.01
N GLY A 116 22.24 -40.74 1.38
CA GLY A 116 23.16 -39.83 0.70
C GLY A 116 22.66 -38.40 0.75
N GLY A 117 23.52 -37.44 0.45
CA GLY A 117 23.15 -36.01 0.46
C GLY A 117 24.32 -35.08 0.17
N PRO A 118 24.12 -33.77 0.27
CA PRO A 118 25.17 -32.76 0.10
C PRO A 118 26.40 -33.01 1.00
N LYS A 119 27.53 -32.41 0.64
CA LYS A 119 28.82 -32.55 1.37
C LYS A 119 29.27 -33.98 1.62
N LYS A 120 28.99 -34.89 0.65
CA LYS A 120 29.40 -36.32 0.71
C LYS A 120 28.83 -37.07 1.94
N LEU A 121 27.59 -36.80 2.32
CA LEU A 121 26.94 -37.55 3.39
C LEU A 121 26.92 -39.04 3.07
N ALA A 122 27.56 -39.88 3.94
CA ALA A 122 27.66 -41.29 3.71
C ALA A 122 26.31 -42.00 3.90
N LYS A 123 26.06 -43.04 3.11
CA LYS A 123 24.89 -43.90 3.24
C LYS A 123 24.81 -44.53 4.63
N GLY A 124 23.65 -44.46 5.28
CA GLY A 124 23.46 -45.02 6.61
C GLY A 124 23.77 -44.07 7.77
N THR A 125 24.21 -42.86 7.50
CA THR A 125 24.50 -41.84 8.53
C THR A 125 23.21 -41.20 9.06
N LYS A 126 23.13 -41.01 10.38
CA LYS A 126 22.02 -40.21 11.00
C LYS A 126 22.28 -38.73 10.81
N ILE A 127 21.23 -38.00 10.41
CA ILE A 127 21.28 -36.56 10.24
C ILE A 127 21.30 -35.91 11.63
N THR A 128 22.34 -35.11 11.91
CA THR A 128 22.50 -34.35 13.15
C THR A 128 22.19 -32.89 12.90
N LYS A 129 21.95 -32.15 13.98
CA LYS A 129 21.74 -30.72 13.91
C LYS A 129 22.92 -29.95 13.34
N GLU A 130 24.14 -30.36 13.77
CA GLU A 130 25.42 -29.80 13.29
C GLU A 130 25.56 -29.92 11.77
N TYR A 131 25.18 -31.06 11.20
CA TYR A 131 25.17 -31.26 9.76
C TYR A 131 24.19 -30.33 9.05
N LEU A 132 22.97 -30.14 9.58
CA LEU A 132 21.99 -29.25 8.99
C LEU A 132 22.41 -27.77 9.07
N ASP A 133 23.09 -27.38 10.13
CA ASP A 133 23.62 -26.02 10.30
C ASP A 133 24.79 -25.74 9.34
N ASP A 134 25.57 -26.77 9.00
CA ASP A 134 26.70 -26.68 8.06
C ASP A 134 26.28 -26.69 6.58
N VAL A 135 25.10 -27.22 6.26
CA VAL A 135 24.56 -27.32 4.89
C VAL A 135 23.59 -26.19 4.61
N GLU A 136 23.71 -25.55 3.46
CA GLU A 136 22.74 -24.50 3.04
C GLU A 136 21.33 -25.07 3.01
N ARG A 137 20.36 -24.31 3.51
CA ARG A 137 18.94 -24.73 3.65
C ARG A 137 18.33 -25.23 2.35
N HIS A 138 18.67 -24.63 1.22
CA HIS A 138 18.16 -25.07 -0.09
C HIS A 138 18.67 -26.47 -0.49
N SER A 139 19.87 -26.85 -0.05
CA SER A 139 20.43 -28.17 -0.31
C SER A 139 19.84 -29.28 0.58
N TRP A 140 18.99 -28.95 1.56
CA TRP A 140 18.31 -29.97 2.38
C TRP A 140 17.33 -30.80 1.56
N PHE A 141 16.80 -30.28 0.48
CA PHE A 141 15.94 -31.02 -0.45
C PHE A 141 16.68 -32.07 -1.28
N ASP A 142 18.02 -32.01 -1.34
CA ASP A 142 18.86 -32.97 -2.05
C ASP A 142 19.28 -34.15 -1.15
N ILE A 143 18.88 -34.12 0.13
CA ILE A 143 19.11 -35.21 1.07
C ILE A 143 18.16 -36.35 0.72
N ARG A 144 18.72 -37.56 0.48
CA ARG A 144 17.94 -38.76 0.24
C ARG A 144 17.76 -39.51 1.55
N LEU A 145 16.52 -39.77 1.94
CA LEU A 145 16.19 -40.49 3.14
C LEU A 145 16.05 -41.99 2.86
N ALA A 146 16.29 -42.81 3.87
CA ALA A 146 16.10 -44.25 3.78
C ALA A 146 14.64 -44.70 3.89
N ALA A 147 13.77 -43.84 4.46
CA ALA A 147 12.34 -44.09 4.62
C ALA A 147 11.57 -43.41 3.48
N ASP A 148 10.84 -44.20 2.68
CA ASP A 148 10.10 -43.73 1.51
C ASP A 148 9.02 -42.69 1.89
N GLU A 149 8.32 -42.87 3.03
CA GLU A 149 7.32 -41.93 3.49
C GLU A 149 7.90 -40.53 3.80
N ALA A 150 9.08 -40.51 4.45
CA ALA A 150 9.74 -39.24 4.77
C ALA A 150 10.31 -38.57 3.49
N GLN A 151 10.72 -39.33 2.52
CA GLN A 151 11.17 -38.85 1.22
C GLN A 151 9.98 -38.19 0.47
N ALA A 152 8.82 -38.84 0.43
CA ALA A 152 7.62 -38.32 -0.19
C ALA A 152 7.15 -37.02 0.48
N GLN A 153 7.22 -36.93 1.80
CA GLN A 153 6.90 -35.69 2.53
C GLN A 153 7.88 -34.56 2.21
N LEU A 154 9.16 -34.84 2.05
CA LEU A 154 10.18 -33.86 1.66
C LEU A 154 9.90 -33.31 0.25
N GLU A 155 9.54 -34.18 -0.69
CA GLU A 155 9.16 -33.80 -2.06
C GLU A 155 7.89 -32.94 -2.06
N GLN A 156 6.87 -33.31 -1.29
CA GLN A 156 5.65 -32.49 -1.15
C GLN A 156 5.96 -31.09 -0.60
N LEU A 157 6.84 -30.98 0.39
CA LEU A 157 7.24 -29.67 0.93
C LEU A 157 8.04 -28.86 -0.10
N LYS A 158 8.90 -29.50 -0.88
CA LYS A 158 9.64 -28.88 -1.98
C LYS A 158 8.68 -28.32 -3.04
N ASP A 159 7.74 -29.13 -3.48
CA ASP A 159 6.75 -28.73 -4.51
C ASP A 159 5.82 -27.64 -3.97
N GLY A 160 5.40 -27.74 -2.71
CA GLY A 160 4.59 -26.73 -2.06
C GLY A 160 5.31 -25.37 -1.97
N LEU A 161 6.61 -25.35 -1.66
CA LEU A 161 7.40 -24.11 -1.67
C LEU A 161 7.59 -23.56 -3.08
N ALA A 162 7.86 -24.41 -4.06
CA ALA A 162 7.97 -24.00 -5.46
C ALA A 162 6.65 -23.37 -5.96
N GLN A 163 5.53 -24.03 -5.64
CA GLN A 163 4.21 -23.50 -5.96
C GLN A 163 3.97 -22.13 -5.30
N LYS A 164 4.31 -21.97 -4.01
CA LYS A 164 4.18 -20.68 -3.32
C LYS A 164 5.00 -19.57 -3.97
N ARG A 165 6.24 -19.86 -4.37
CA ARG A 165 7.07 -18.88 -5.09
C ARG A 165 6.42 -18.45 -6.41
N THR A 166 5.91 -19.40 -7.18
CA THR A 166 5.22 -19.08 -8.44
C THR A 166 3.93 -18.30 -8.21
N GLU A 167 3.17 -18.58 -7.15
CA GLU A 167 1.97 -17.81 -6.75
C GLU A 167 2.34 -16.36 -6.40
N PHE A 168 3.42 -16.13 -5.65
CA PHE A 168 3.88 -14.78 -5.32
C PHE A 168 4.37 -14.01 -6.54
N ASP A 169 5.12 -14.66 -7.42
CA ASP A 169 5.58 -14.02 -8.67
C ASP A 169 4.39 -13.67 -9.58
N ALA A 170 3.41 -14.57 -9.70
CA ALA A 170 2.18 -14.31 -10.45
C ALA A 170 1.37 -13.15 -9.83
N ALA A 171 1.24 -13.09 -8.51
CA ALA A 171 0.56 -12.00 -7.82
C ALA A 171 1.26 -10.64 -8.04
N TYR A 172 2.58 -10.62 -8.03
CA TYR A 172 3.35 -9.41 -8.34
C TYR A 172 3.14 -8.94 -9.77
N GLU A 173 3.25 -9.85 -10.75
CA GLU A 173 3.04 -9.51 -12.17
C GLU A 173 1.58 -9.10 -12.46
N GLU A 174 0.60 -9.70 -11.80
CA GLU A 174 -0.80 -9.29 -11.90
C GLU A 174 -1.01 -7.87 -11.34
N LYS A 175 -0.47 -7.57 -10.15
CA LYS A 175 -0.54 -6.22 -9.56
C LYS A 175 0.14 -5.20 -10.45
N LYS A 176 1.33 -5.53 -10.97
CA LYS A 176 2.07 -4.68 -11.91
C LYS A 176 1.25 -4.42 -13.17
N ARG A 177 0.65 -5.44 -13.75
CA ARG A 177 -0.22 -5.30 -14.93
C ARG A 177 -1.40 -4.38 -14.64
N LYS A 178 -2.08 -4.56 -13.48
CA LYS A 178 -3.22 -3.71 -13.08
C LYS A 178 -2.82 -2.25 -12.91
N LEU A 179 -1.65 -1.97 -12.33
CA LEU A 179 -1.15 -0.61 -12.16
C LEU A 179 -0.60 0.02 -13.44
N THR A 180 -0.13 -0.82 -14.40
CA THR A 180 0.40 -0.34 -15.68
C THR A 180 -0.64 -0.32 -16.79
N SER A 181 -1.72 -1.08 -16.70
CA SER A 181 -2.85 -0.94 -17.61
C SER A 181 -3.54 0.40 -17.39
N GLY A 182 -4.13 0.95 -18.43
CA GLY A 182 -4.97 2.13 -18.30
C GLY A 182 -6.21 1.87 -17.45
N ASP A 183 -6.71 2.91 -16.80
CA ASP A 183 -7.92 2.85 -15.99
C ASP A 183 -9.17 3.14 -16.84
N GLU A 184 -10.27 2.46 -16.55
CA GLU A 184 -11.58 2.78 -17.12
C GLU A 184 -12.12 4.06 -16.46
N LEU A 185 -11.95 5.16 -17.15
CA LEU A 185 -12.45 6.47 -16.70
C LEU A 185 -13.72 6.86 -17.46
N PRO A 186 -14.60 7.67 -16.86
CA PRO A 186 -15.80 8.20 -17.52
C PRO A 186 -15.49 8.87 -18.87
N PRO A 187 -16.43 8.90 -19.82
CA PRO A 187 -16.22 9.57 -21.10
C PRO A 187 -15.75 11.02 -20.93
N GLY A 188 -14.71 11.41 -21.68
CA GLY A 188 -14.14 12.77 -21.62
C GLY A 188 -13.10 13.00 -20.50
N VAL A 189 -12.95 12.07 -19.53
CA VAL A 189 -11.92 12.16 -18.50
C VAL A 189 -10.66 11.45 -18.97
N GLN A 190 -9.56 12.17 -19.03
CA GLN A 190 -8.25 11.63 -19.42
C GLN A 190 -7.43 11.18 -18.22
N LYS A 191 -7.51 11.95 -17.12
CA LYS A 191 -6.78 11.71 -15.88
C LYS A 191 -7.64 12.09 -14.68
N MET A 192 -7.56 11.34 -13.60
CA MET A 192 -8.21 11.64 -12.33
C MET A 192 -7.21 11.45 -11.20
N VAL A 193 -7.17 12.40 -10.28
CA VAL A 193 -6.32 12.33 -9.09
C VAL A 193 -7.23 12.32 -7.86
N LYS A 194 -7.02 11.35 -6.97
CA LYS A 194 -7.66 11.31 -5.65
C LYS A 194 -6.61 11.60 -4.59
N VAL A 195 -6.89 12.60 -3.77
CA VAL A 195 -6.04 12.97 -2.63
C VAL A 195 -6.82 12.67 -1.36
N TYR A 196 -6.27 11.86 -0.49
CA TYR A 196 -6.87 11.49 0.79
C TYR A 196 -6.26 12.34 1.90
N LEU A 197 -7.12 13.03 2.65
CA LEU A 197 -6.71 13.88 3.76
C LEU A 197 -7.20 13.29 5.08
N ALA A 198 -6.30 13.21 6.06
CA ALA A 198 -6.66 12.97 7.44
C ALA A 198 -6.99 14.32 8.11
N VAL A 199 -8.24 14.51 8.47
CA VAL A 199 -8.73 15.74 9.11
C VAL A 199 -9.11 15.43 10.55
N LYS A 200 -8.48 16.11 11.52
CA LYS A 200 -8.81 16.00 12.93
C LYS A 200 -9.80 17.08 13.32
N ARG A 201 -11.05 16.72 13.54
CA ARG A 201 -12.09 17.62 14.03
C ARG A 201 -12.26 17.47 15.53
N ARG A 202 -12.26 18.59 16.24
CA ARG A 202 -12.62 18.60 17.66
C ARG A 202 -14.13 18.50 17.81
N LEU A 203 -14.55 17.75 18.84
CA LEU A 203 -15.97 17.71 19.22
C LEU A 203 -16.42 19.07 19.70
N GLN A 204 -17.64 19.44 19.34
CA GLN A 204 -18.27 20.71 19.72
C GLN A 204 -19.64 20.45 20.35
N PRO A 205 -20.12 21.33 21.23
CA PRO A 205 -21.51 21.28 21.67
C PRO A 205 -22.47 21.29 20.47
N GLY A 206 -23.46 20.40 20.50
CA GLY A 206 -24.37 20.17 19.37
C GLY A 206 -24.03 18.95 18.50
N ASP A 207 -22.81 18.40 18.59
CA ASP A 207 -22.45 17.19 17.86
C ASP A 207 -23.18 15.96 18.42
N LYS A 208 -23.64 15.08 17.53
CA LYS A 208 -24.31 13.83 17.92
C LYS A 208 -23.30 12.73 18.13
N MET A 209 -23.35 12.12 19.30
CA MET A 209 -22.48 11.02 19.70
C MET A 209 -23.29 9.79 20.09
N ALA A 210 -22.71 8.61 19.93
CA ALA A 210 -23.32 7.34 20.34
C ALA A 210 -22.28 6.40 20.94
N GLY A 211 -22.67 5.65 21.96
CA GLY A 211 -21.90 4.57 22.51
C GLY A 211 -22.13 3.24 21.75
N ARG A 212 -21.38 2.21 22.12
CA ARG A 212 -21.48 0.86 21.49
C ARG A 212 -22.82 0.15 21.72
N HIS A 213 -23.56 0.53 22.75
CA HIS A 213 -24.79 -0.14 23.18
C HIS A 213 -26.08 0.60 22.75
N GLY A 214 -25.99 1.44 21.71
CA GLY A 214 -27.15 2.15 21.17
C GLY A 214 -27.56 3.42 21.93
N ASN A 215 -26.84 3.79 22.99
CA ASN A 215 -27.02 5.05 23.70
C ASN A 215 -26.53 6.19 22.81
N LYS A 216 -27.46 6.99 22.30
CA LYS A 216 -27.17 8.16 21.45
C LYS A 216 -27.56 9.44 22.17
N GLY A 217 -26.79 10.50 21.96
CA GLY A 217 -27.04 11.79 22.56
C GLY A 217 -26.38 12.92 21.78
N VAL A 218 -26.68 14.13 22.17
CA VAL A 218 -26.06 15.34 21.64
C VAL A 218 -25.19 15.96 22.73
N ILE A 219 -23.99 16.39 22.37
CA ILE A 219 -23.08 17.04 23.32
C ILE A 219 -23.67 18.40 23.70
N SER A 220 -23.97 18.58 24.98
CA SER A 220 -24.48 19.85 25.52
C SER A 220 -23.35 20.77 25.99
N LYS A 221 -22.33 20.20 26.62
CA LYS A 221 -21.21 20.94 27.23
C LYS A 221 -19.95 20.08 27.22
N ILE A 222 -18.82 20.72 27.06
CA ILE A 222 -17.49 20.11 27.21
C ILE A 222 -16.87 20.69 28.47
N VAL A 223 -16.49 19.84 29.41
CA VAL A 223 -15.92 20.23 30.70
C VAL A 223 -14.65 19.41 30.97
N PRO A 224 -13.70 19.93 31.82
CA PRO A 224 -12.59 19.15 32.30
C PRO A 224 -13.03 17.87 33.00
N VAL A 225 -12.15 16.90 33.12
CA VAL A 225 -12.47 15.57 33.72
C VAL A 225 -12.88 15.72 35.19
N GLU A 226 -12.31 16.70 35.91
CA GLU A 226 -12.59 16.97 37.33
C GLU A 226 -14.04 17.42 37.56
N ASP A 227 -14.62 18.09 36.55
CA ASP A 227 -16.01 18.61 36.61
C ASP A 227 -17.04 17.60 36.06
N MET A 228 -16.59 16.42 35.62
CA MET A 228 -17.48 15.37 35.10
C MET A 228 -18.25 14.67 36.22
N PRO A 229 -19.52 14.29 36.00
CA PRO A 229 -20.27 13.49 36.98
C PRO A 229 -19.53 12.20 37.31
N HIS A 230 -19.37 11.92 38.60
CA HIS A 230 -18.73 10.72 39.10
C HIS A 230 -19.51 10.13 40.30
N LEU A 231 -19.48 8.81 40.42
CA LEU A 231 -20.16 8.09 41.50
C LEU A 231 -19.27 7.96 42.76
N SER A 232 -17.94 7.93 42.56
CA SER A 232 -16.95 7.89 43.64
C SER A 232 -15.62 8.40 43.08
N LEU A 233 -14.65 8.68 43.96
CA LEU A 233 -13.30 9.07 43.56
C LEU A 233 -12.55 7.99 42.76
N ILE A 234 -13.05 6.75 42.75
CA ILE A 234 -12.46 5.60 42.07
C ILE A 234 -13.17 5.32 40.74
N HIS A 235 -14.44 5.72 40.60
CA HIS A 235 -15.26 5.46 39.41
C HIS A 235 -15.66 6.79 38.76
N ILE A 236 -14.98 7.09 37.68
CA ILE A 236 -15.27 8.26 36.84
C ILE A 236 -16.11 7.83 35.65
#